data_3ae71f8719a4a12a9d55fa394e962aec
#
_entry.id   3ae71f8719a4a12a9d55fa394e962aec
#
_cell.length_a   1.000
_cell.length_b   1.000
_cell.length_c   1.000
_cell.angle_alpha   90.00
_cell.angle_beta   90.00
_cell.angle_gamma   90.00
#
_symmetry.space_group_name_H-M   'P 1'
#
loop_
_entity.id
_entity.type
_entity.pdbx_description
1 polymer ?
#
loop_
_entity_poly.entity_id
_entity_poly.type
_entity_poly.pdbx_seq_one_letter_code
_entity_poly.pdbx_strand_id
1 'polypeptide(L)'
;MPENIRIYNLIRMKSFFSFALFLCLQVLSFAQPEGFNSLFNGKNLQGWWGLDTVNPESWINLPEEDLAQKRANSLPDIHKHWRVENQELINDGKGLYLTTIQNFADFELQLEYKTVPLADSGIYLRGYPQVQIWDTTEAGGKWRFGAEKGSGGLWNNRPGDGWQPLVHADKPFGEWNHFRIIMKGDRVTIYLNQQLVVEDAVLVNYWHKKAKKPILSEGPIQLQTHGGEIRWRNLYLKELS
;
A
#
# COMPACT_ATOMS: atom_id res chain seq x y z
N MET A 1 -90.12 18.26 -22.31
CA MET A 1 -89.13 17.25 -22.70
C MET A 1 -87.87 17.99 -22.96
N PRO A 2 -86.83 17.74 -22.20
CA PRO A 2 -85.52 17.44 -22.79
C PRO A 2 -84.80 16.35 -22.01
N GLU A 3 -83.89 15.69 -22.73
CA GLU A 3 -83.18 14.49 -22.40
C GLU A 3 -82.01 14.72 -21.43
N ASN A 4 -81.90 13.76 -20.51
CA ASN A 4 -80.73 13.64 -19.59
C ASN A 4 -79.53 13.04 -20.30
N ILE A 5 -78.46 13.81 -20.41
CA ILE A 5 -77.14 13.30 -20.79
C ILE A 5 -76.32 13.04 -19.51
N ARG A 6 -76.11 11.77 -19.19
CA ARG A 6 -75.18 11.33 -18.14
C ARG A 6 -73.75 11.34 -18.71
N ILE A 7 -72.92 12.20 -18.13
CA ILE A 7 -71.45 12.24 -18.40
C ILE A 7 -70.81 11.24 -17.45
N TYR A 8 -70.25 10.17 -17.99
CA TYR A 8 -69.34 9.23 -17.25
C TYR A 8 -67.97 9.83 -17.18
N ASN A 9 -67.52 10.21 -15.98
CA ASN A 9 -66.11 10.56 -15.71
C ASN A 9 -65.30 9.30 -15.67
N LEU A 10 -64.46 9.08 -16.68
CA LEU A 10 -63.40 8.08 -16.67
C LEU A 10 -62.19 8.62 -15.90
N ILE A 11 -62.03 8.16 -14.65
CA ILE A 11 -60.78 8.39 -13.88
C ILE A 11 -59.69 7.50 -14.48
N ARG A 12 -58.78 8.11 -15.22
CA ARG A 12 -57.53 7.43 -15.67
C ARG A 12 -56.58 7.39 -14.47
N MET A 13 -56.46 6.22 -13.82
CA MET A 13 -55.37 5.90 -12.91
C MET A 13 -54.08 5.79 -13.72
N LYS A 14 -53.19 6.78 -13.58
CA LYS A 14 -51.79 6.69 -14.04
C LYS A 14 -51.01 5.88 -13.02
N SER A 15 -50.74 4.60 -13.32
CA SER A 15 -49.78 3.79 -12.59
C SER A 15 -48.38 4.37 -12.82
N PHE A 16 -47.82 5.01 -11.81
CA PHE A 16 -46.39 5.34 -11.75
C PHE A 16 -45.64 4.06 -11.36
N PHE A 17 -45.07 3.34 -12.34
CA PHE A 17 -44.06 2.34 -12.09
C PHE A 17 -42.74 3.11 -11.78
N SER A 18 -42.41 3.27 -10.50
CA SER A 18 -41.05 3.67 -10.07
C SER A 18 -40.11 2.49 -10.29
N PHE A 19 -39.37 2.56 -11.38
CA PHE A 19 -38.21 1.66 -11.58
C PHE A 19 -37.08 2.16 -10.68
N ALA A 20 -36.96 1.61 -9.47
CA ALA A 20 -35.78 1.80 -8.64
C ALA A 20 -34.65 1.04 -9.27
N LEU A 21 -33.80 1.76 -10.01
CA LEU A 21 -32.54 1.24 -10.54
C LEU A 21 -31.57 1.03 -9.36
N PHE A 22 -31.56 -0.19 -8.81
CA PHE A 22 -30.53 -0.59 -7.86
C PHE A 22 -29.21 -0.67 -8.62
N LEU A 23 -28.43 0.42 -8.57
CA LEU A 23 -27.04 0.42 -9.02
C LEU A 23 -26.26 -0.41 -8.03
N CYS A 24 -26.14 -1.73 -8.30
CA CYS A 24 -25.21 -2.59 -7.60
C CYS A 24 -23.80 -2.10 -7.95
N LEU A 25 -23.21 -1.22 -7.12
CA LEU A 25 -21.77 -1.00 -7.16
C LEU A 25 -21.11 -2.34 -6.84
N GLN A 26 -20.75 -3.06 -7.88
CA GLN A 26 -19.81 -4.17 -7.73
C GLN A 26 -18.48 -3.54 -7.28
N VAL A 27 -18.22 -3.57 -5.97
CA VAL A 27 -16.86 -3.42 -5.45
C VAL A 27 -16.10 -4.58 -6.07
N LEU A 28 -15.34 -4.32 -7.13
CA LEU A 28 -14.37 -5.26 -7.66
C LEU A 28 -13.37 -5.51 -6.54
N SER A 29 -13.67 -6.49 -5.69
CA SER A 29 -12.70 -7.06 -4.77
C SER A 29 -11.63 -7.69 -5.64
N PHE A 30 -10.41 -7.21 -5.55
CA PHE A 30 -9.26 -7.87 -6.14
C PHE A 30 -9.15 -9.23 -5.43
N ALA A 31 -9.61 -10.29 -6.10
CA ALA A 31 -9.47 -11.62 -5.56
C ALA A 31 -7.98 -11.93 -5.40
N GLN A 32 -7.64 -12.68 -4.35
CA GLN A 32 -6.26 -13.15 -4.14
C GLN A 32 -5.77 -13.84 -5.42
N PRO A 33 -4.65 -13.37 -6.02
CA PRO A 33 -4.12 -13.99 -7.23
C PRO A 33 -3.66 -15.43 -6.98
N GLU A 34 -3.75 -16.27 -7.99
CA GLU A 34 -3.32 -17.67 -7.88
C GLU A 34 -1.83 -17.78 -7.53
N GLY A 35 -1.51 -18.62 -6.55
CA GLY A 35 -0.15 -18.84 -6.06
C GLY A 35 0.38 -17.75 -5.13
N PHE A 36 -0.43 -16.77 -4.72
CA PHE A 36 -0.06 -15.78 -3.71
C PHE A 36 -0.62 -16.14 -2.33
N ASN A 37 0.12 -15.75 -1.29
CA ASN A 37 -0.32 -15.79 0.09
C ASN A 37 -0.72 -14.38 0.55
N SER A 38 -1.75 -14.27 1.39
CA SER A 38 -2.13 -13.00 1.98
C SER A 38 -1.22 -12.67 3.16
N LEU A 39 -0.61 -11.48 3.15
CA LEU A 39 0.16 -10.94 4.27
C LEU A 39 -0.74 -10.30 5.34
N PHE A 40 -1.98 -10.00 4.99
CA PHE A 40 -2.96 -9.38 5.87
C PHE A 40 -4.28 -10.17 5.84
N ASN A 41 -4.77 -10.56 7.01
CA ASN A 41 -5.95 -11.42 7.15
C ASN A 41 -7.30 -10.66 7.05
N GLY A 42 -7.27 -9.33 6.83
CA GLY A 42 -8.46 -8.49 6.73
C GLY A 42 -9.16 -8.22 8.07
N LYS A 43 -8.64 -8.69 9.21
CA LYS A 43 -9.35 -8.67 10.50
C LYS A 43 -8.55 -8.00 11.63
N ASN A 44 -7.26 -8.22 11.71
CA ASN A 44 -6.40 -7.75 12.79
C ASN A 44 -4.92 -7.67 12.33
N LEU A 45 -4.04 -7.24 13.24
CA LEU A 45 -2.61 -7.07 12.99
C LEU A 45 -1.78 -8.34 13.27
N GLN A 46 -2.39 -9.52 13.28
CA GLN A 46 -1.67 -10.78 13.44
C GLN A 46 -0.66 -10.97 12.30
N GLY A 47 0.57 -11.37 12.65
CA GLY A 47 1.67 -11.48 11.68
C GLY A 47 2.49 -10.20 11.50
N TRP A 48 2.13 -9.14 12.23
CA TRP A 48 2.78 -7.85 12.17
C TRP A 48 3.26 -7.37 13.55
N TRP A 49 4.30 -6.53 13.55
CA TRP A 49 4.86 -5.86 14.71
C TRP A 49 5.37 -4.47 14.32
N GLY A 50 5.89 -3.68 15.27
CA GLY A 50 6.34 -2.33 15.04
C GLY A 50 7.86 -2.21 14.99
N LEU A 51 8.38 -1.52 13.97
CA LEU A 51 9.79 -1.18 13.89
C LEU A 51 9.95 0.21 13.30
N ASP A 52 10.98 0.92 13.72
CA ASP A 52 11.35 2.20 13.15
C ASP A 52 12.36 2.03 12.00
N THR A 53 12.80 3.15 11.41
CA THR A 53 13.91 3.17 10.44
C THR A 53 15.22 2.83 11.13
N VAL A 54 15.58 1.56 11.17
CA VAL A 54 16.83 1.05 11.75
C VAL A 54 17.50 0.07 10.81
N ASN A 55 18.83 0.00 10.91
CA ASN A 55 19.60 -0.98 10.13
C ASN A 55 19.11 -2.40 10.46
N PRO A 56 18.58 -3.18 9.49
CA PRO A 56 18.09 -4.53 9.74
C PRO A 56 19.13 -5.44 10.39
N GLU A 57 20.41 -5.27 10.10
CA GLU A 57 21.50 -6.05 10.68
C GLU A 57 21.59 -5.91 12.21
N SER A 58 21.06 -4.83 12.77
CA SER A 58 21.07 -4.61 14.22
C SER A 58 20.06 -5.44 15.00
N TRP A 59 19.12 -6.10 14.33
CA TRP A 59 18.05 -6.83 15.00
C TRP A 59 17.66 -8.17 14.36
N ILE A 60 17.90 -8.36 13.05
CA ILE A 60 17.40 -9.54 12.31
C ILE A 60 18.02 -10.85 12.83
N ASN A 61 19.23 -10.81 13.38
CA ASN A 61 19.93 -11.95 13.94
C ASN A 61 19.97 -11.96 15.48
N LEU A 62 19.08 -11.21 16.15
CA LEU A 62 18.96 -11.28 17.61
C LEU A 62 18.52 -12.69 18.04
N PRO A 63 18.90 -13.14 19.25
CA PRO A 63 18.28 -14.31 19.85
C PRO A 63 16.77 -14.19 19.83
N GLU A 64 16.06 -15.33 19.64
CA GLU A 64 14.60 -15.31 19.49
C GLU A 64 13.88 -14.68 20.70
N GLU A 65 14.41 -14.87 21.91
CA GLU A 65 13.87 -14.25 23.12
C GLU A 65 13.92 -12.72 23.06
N ASP A 66 15.08 -12.15 22.65
CA ASP A 66 15.27 -10.71 22.51
C ASP A 66 14.39 -10.14 21.41
N LEU A 67 14.27 -10.87 20.29
CA LEU A 67 13.42 -10.48 19.18
C LEU A 67 11.94 -10.54 19.55
N ALA A 68 11.51 -11.57 20.27
CA ALA A 68 10.15 -11.70 20.79
C ALA A 68 9.82 -10.55 21.76
N GLN A 69 10.74 -10.21 22.67
CA GLN A 69 10.56 -9.09 23.58
C GLN A 69 10.49 -7.75 22.82
N LYS A 70 11.35 -7.54 21.80
CA LYS A 70 11.31 -6.35 20.96
C LYS A 70 9.98 -6.22 20.21
N ARG A 71 9.47 -7.31 19.65
CA ARG A 71 8.16 -7.37 19.00
C ARG A 71 7.05 -7.02 20.00
N ALA A 72 7.03 -7.66 21.17
CA ALA A 72 6.02 -7.40 22.21
C ALA A 72 6.02 -5.93 22.65
N ASN A 73 7.18 -5.34 22.85
CA ASN A 73 7.32 -3.94 23.27
C ASN A 73 6.79 -2.94 22.24
N SER A 74 6.71 -3.32 20.96
CA SER A 74 6.22 -2.46 19.88
C SER A 74 4.69 -2.43 19.77
N LEU A 75 3.98 -3.45 20.28
CA LEU A 75 2.55 -3.62 20.08
C LEU A 75 1.70 -2.46 20.62
N PRO A 76 1.99 -1.83 21.77
CA PRO A 76 1.21 -0.70 22.26
C PRO A 76 1.21 0.48 21.29
N ASP A 77 2.37 0.79 20.65
CA ASP A 77 2.46 1.85 19.65
C ASP A 77 1.69 1.47 18.37
N ILE A 78 1.88 0.25 17.88
CA ILE A 78 1.17 -0.27 16.71
C ILE A 78 -0.34 -0.20 16.91
N HIS A 79 -0.87 -0.68 18.02
CA HIS A 79 -2.31 -0.62 18.30
C HIS A 79 -2.86 0.79 18.50
N LYS A 80 -2.01 1.76 18.81
CA LYS A 80 -2.38 3.16 18.92
C LYS A 80 -2.53 3.85 17.56
N HIS A 81 -1.68 3.50 16.60
CA HIS A 81 -1.52 4.22 15.34
C HIS A 81 -1.99 3.43 14.12
N TRP A 82 -2.18 2.12 14.25
CA TRP A 82 -2.69 1.23 13.20
C TRP A 82 -4.01 0.60 13.64
N ARG A 83 -5.00 0.62 12.76
CA ARG A 83 -6.30 -0.01 12.98
C ARG A 83 -6.74 -0.76 11.75
N VAL A 84 -7.73 -1.64 11.93
CA VAL A 84 -8.37 -2.39 10.85
C VAL A 84 -9.83 -2.01 10.79
N GLU A 85 -10.29 -1.54 9.64
CA GLU A 85 -11.67 -1.21 9.35
C GLU A 85 -12.02 -1.67 7.93
N ASN A 86 -13.13 -2.36 7.74
CA ASN A 86 -13.60 -2.82 6.43
C ASN A 86 -12.54 -3.57 5.60
N GLN A 87 -11.75 -4.43 6.24
CA GLN A 87 -10.64 -5.16 5.63
C GLN A 87 -9.50 -4.25 5.12
N GLU A 88 -9.42 -3.02 5.56
CA GLU A 88 -8.34 -2.08 5.30
C GLU A 88 -7.44 -1.96 6.53
N LEU A 89 -6.11 -1.95 6.33
CA LEU A 89 -5.14 -1.48 7.32
C LEU A 89 -5.06 0.04 7.19
N ILE A 90 -5.21 0.75 8.29
CA ILE A 90 -5.23 2.21 8.31
C ILE A 90 -4.19 2.70 9.31
N ASN A 91 -3.29 3.56 8.85
CA ASN A 91 -2.34 4.29 9.68
C ASN A 91 -2.73 5.77 9.72
N ASP A 92 -2.61 6.39 10.89
CA ASP A 92 -2.91 7.81 11.11
C ASP A 92 -1.76 8.76 10.75
N GLY A 93 -0.72 8.25 10.11
CA GLY A 93 0.48 9.01 9.73
C GLY A 93 1.54 9.07 10.84
N LYS A 94 1.39 8.31 11.93
CA LYS A 94 2.27 8.34 13.11
C LYS A 94 2.64 6.94 13.57
N GLY A 95 3.55 6.87 14.55
CA GLY A 95 3.97 5.65 15.18
C GLY A 95 4.99 4.83 14.40
N LEU A 96 5.22 3.61 14.84
CA LEU A 96 6.17 2.69 14.22
C LEU A 96 5.65 2.14 12.88
N TYR A 97 6.57 1.75 12.01
CA TYR A 97 6.23 1.09 10.75
C TYR A 97 5.66 -0.30 11.02
N LEU A 98 4.62 -0.66 10.30
CA LEU A 98 4.05 -2.00 10.36
C LEU A 98 4.95 -2.98 9.61
N THR A 99 5.56 -3.92 10.34
CA THR A 99 6.61 -4.81 9.86
C THR A 99 6.15 -6.26 9.92
N THR A 100 6.36 -7.05 8.87
CA THR A 100 6.03 -8.48 8.90
C THR A 100 6.92 -9.23 9.89
N ILE A 101 6.35 -10.22 10.60
CA ILE A 101 7.15 -11.15 11.41
C ILE A 101 7.99 -12.07 10.52
N GLN A 102 7.42 -12.49 9.40
CA GLN A 102 8.10 -13.32 8.39
C GLN A 102 9.08 -12.50 7.56
N ASN A 103 10.23 -13.10 7.25
CA ASN A 103 11.19 -12.60 6.26
C ASN A 103 10.94 -13.26 4.91
N PHE A 104 11.31 -12.56 3.84
CA PHE A 104 11.16 -13.00 2.46
C PHE A 104 12.46 -12.79 1.69
N ALA A 105 12.83 -13.75 0.85
CA ALA A 105 13.97 -13.66 -0.06
C ALA A 105 13.54 -13.04 -1.40
N ASP A 106 13.37 -13.84 -2.42
CA ASP A 106 12.85 -13.41 -3.71
C ASP A 106 11.33 -13.51 -3.73
N PHE A 107 10.65 -12.46 -4.20
CA PHE A 107 9.20 -12.42 -4.15
C PHE A 107 8.57 -11.53 -5.23
N GLU A 108 7.30 -11.76 -5.49
CA GLU A 108 6.39 -10.79 -6.09
C GLU A 108 5.38 -10.34 -5.02
N LEU A 109 5.34 -9.04 -4.76
CA LEU A 109 4.40 -8.40 -3.84
C LEU A 109 3.38 -7.60 -4.63
N GLN A 110 2.11 -7.82 -4.35
CA GLN A 110 1.01 -7.02 -4.86
C GLN A 110 0.24 -6.43 -3.68
N LEU A 111 -0.08 -5.15 -3.76
CA LEU A 111 -0.87 -4.47 -2.74
C LEU A 111 -1.54 -3.23 -3.30
N GLU A 112 -2.59 -2.79 -2.61
CA GLU A 112 -3.23 -1.52 -2.90
C GLU A 112 -3.06 -0.54 -1.75
N TYR A 113 -2.86 0.74 -2.09
CA TYR A 113 -2.83 1.83 -1.13
C TYR A 113 -3.69 3.00 -1.58
N LYS A 114 -4.13 3.80 -0.60
CA LYS A 114 -4.90 5.02 -0.81
C LYS A 114 -4.41 6.09 0.14
N THR A 115 -4.18 7.30 -0.37
CA THR A 115 -3.63 8.43 0.37
C THR A 115 -4.57 9.61 0.44
N VAL A 116 -4.24 10.54 1.32
CA VAL A 116 -4.82 11.88 1.44
C VAL A 116 -3.78 12.94 1.07
N PRO A 117 -4.16 14.21 0.86
CA PRO A 117 -3.21 15.31 0.71
C PRO A 117 -2.17 15.33 1.83
N LEU A 118 -0.93 15.71 1.51
CA LEU A 118 0.24 15.76 2.39
C LEU A 118 0.72 14.39 2.92
N ALA A 119 0.18 13.27 2.44
CA ALA A 119 0.63 11.94 2.84
C ALA A 119 2.08 11.70 2.36
N ASP A 120 2.84 11.03 3.22
CA ASP A 120 4.16 10.51 2.93
C ASP A 120 4.29 9.13 3.56
N SER A 121 4.73 8.16 2.80
CA SER A 121 4.82 6.77 3.21
C SER A 121 5.76 6.00 2.28
N GLY A 122 5.78 4.69 2.40
CA GLY A 122 6.54 3.82 1.53
C GLY A 122 6.49 2.36 1.95
N ILE A 123 7.15 1.54 1.15
CA ILE A 123 7.27 0.11 1.40
C ILE A 123 8.75 -0.23 1.44
N TYR A 124 9.24 -0.70 2.59
CA TYR A 124 10.61 -1.21 2.69
C TYR A 124 10.65 -2.68 2.28
N LEU A 125 11.57 -3.00 1.39
CA LEU A 125 11.80 -4.34 0.87
C LEU A 125 13.00 -4.94 1.60
N ARG A 126 12.82 -6.03 2.36
CA ARG A 126 13.83 -6.65 3.22
C ARG A 126 14.47 -5.67 4.24
N GLY A 127 13.73 -4.62 4.65
CA GLY A 127 14.24 -3.55 5.50
C GLY A 127 15.21 -2.59 4.81
N TYR A 128 15.37 -2.71 3.51
CA TYR A 128 16.07 -1.81 2.59
C TYR A 128 15.10 -1.35 1.53
N PRO A 129 15.58 -0.83 0.42
CA PRO A 129 15.20 0.49 -0.04
C PRO A 129 13.70 0.66 -0.03
N GLN A 130 13.32 1.85 0.30
CA GLN A 130 11.94 2.30 0.32
C GLN A 130 11.44 2.51 -1.10
N VAL A 131 10.35 1.83 -1.47
CA VAL A 131 9.48 2.21 -2.57
C VAL A 131 8.67 3.40 -2.09
N GLN A 132 8.95 4.58 -2.59
CA GLN A 132 8.39 5.84 -2.09
C GLN A 132 6.93 6.01 -2.46
N ILE A 133 6.13 6.51 -1.51
CA ILE A 133 4.77 7.00 -1.71
C ILE A 133 4.68 8.39 -1.11
N TRP A 134 4.18 9.38 -1.86
CA TRP A 134 4.02 10.75 -1.38
C TRP A 134 2.92 11.54 -2.07
N ASP A 135 2.64 12.72 -1.54
CA ASP A 135 1.88 13.74 -2.23
C ASP A 135 2.71 14.29 -3.39
N THR A 136 2.30 13.99 -4.60
CA THR A 136 2.99 14.38 -5.85
C THR A 136 2.64 15.78 -6.30
N THR A 137 1.74 16.47 -5.60
CA THR A 137 1.35 17.85 -5.92
C THR A 137 2.37 18.86 -5.39
N GLU A 138 2.34 20.08 -5.92
CA GLU A 138 3.16 21.18 -5.42
C GLU A 138 2.86 21.48 -3.94
N ALA A 139 1.59 21.40 -3.55
CA ALA A 139 1.12 21.58 -2.17
C ALA A 139 1.73 20.56 -1.19
N GLY A 140 2.14 19.37 -1.66
CA GLY A 140 2.88 18.39 -0.88
C GLY A 140 4.27 18.88 -0.45
N GLY A 141 4.80 19.91 -1.09
CA GLY A 141 6.05 20.59 -0.70
C GLY A 141 7.32 19.75 -0.94
N LYS A 142 7.22 18.64 -1.68
CA LYS A 142 8.30 17.67 -1.87
C LYS A 142 8.91 17.63 -3.28
N TRP A 143 8.54 18.56 -4.17
CA TRP A 143 9.09 18.65 -5.52
C TRP A 143 10.62 18.80 -5.54
N ARG A 144 11.20 19.50 -4.55
CA ARG A 144 12.67 19.56 -4.40
C ARG A 144 13.34 18.19 -4.21
N PHE A 145 12.57 17.17 -3.91
CA PHE A 145 13.01 15.78 -3.76
C PHE A 145 12.62 14.90 -4.94
N GLY A 146 11.88 15.43 -5.91
CA GLY A 146 11.42 14.70 -7.09
C GLY A 146 10.00 14.16 -7.01
N ALA A 147 9.17 14.62 -6.05
CA ALA A 147 7.81 14.14 -5.88
C ALA A 147 6.90 14.40 -7.09
N GLU A 148 7.20 15.43 -7.89
CA GLU A 148 6.50 15.70 -9.15
C GLU A 148 6.63 14.57 -10.19
N LYS A 149 7.63 13.69 -10.01
CA LYS A 149 7.85 12.52 -10.88
C LYS A 149 6.87 11.38 -10.58
N GLY A 150 6.21 11.40 -9.42
CA GLY A 150 5.30 10.34 -8.97
C GLY A 150 5.86 9.48 -7.85
N SER A 151 5.00 8.55 -7.38
CA SER A 151 5.37 7.50 -6.43
C SER A 151 6.02 6.31 -7.13
N GLY A 152 6.60 5.39 -6.35
CA GLY A 152 7.18 4.13 -6.83
C GLY A 152 8.69 4.14 -7.01
N GLY A 153 9.35 5.30 -6.95
CA GLY A 153 10.81 5.38 -7.01
C GLY A 153 11.48 4.81 -5.75
N LEU A 154 12.72 4.36 -5.89
CA LEU A 154 13.55 3.78 -4.82
C LEU A 154 14.32 4.89 -4.09
N TRP A 155 13.68 5.57 -3.16
CA TRP A 155 14.23 6.74 -2.48
C TRP A 155 15.64 6.52 -1.91
N ASN A 156 15.86 5.37 -1.28
CA ASN A 156 17.14 5.06 -0.64
C ASN A 156 18.27 4.72 -1.62
N ASN A 157 17.97 4.47 -2.89
CA ASN A 157 18.98 4.29 -3.96
C ASN A 157 19.62 5.60 -4.42
N ARG A 158 19.13 6.74 -3.96
CA ARG A 158 19.59 8.07 -4.41
C ARG A 158 21.07 8.36 -4.13
N PRO A 159 21.83 8.91 -5.11
CA PRO A 159 21.58 8.84 -6.53
C PRO A 159 21.88 7.45 -7.07
N GLY A 160 21.07 6.90 -7.95
CA GLY A 160 21.30 5.58 -8.55
C GLY A 160 20.07 5.06 -9.27
N ASP A 161 20.13 3.78 -9.62
CA ASP A 161 19.08 3.14 -10.41
C ASP A 161 17.72 3.22 -9.73
N GLY A 162 16.71 3.62 -10.47
CA GLY A 162 15.31 3.60 -10.04
C GLY A 162 14.95 4.56 -8.90
N TRP A 163 15.84 5.50 -8.48
CA TRP A 163 15.51 6.44 -7.40
C TRP A 163 14.37 7.40 -7.74
N GLN A 164 14.16 7.67 -9.03
CA GLN A 164 12.99 8.36 -9.55
C GLN A 164 12.17 7.40 -10.41
N PRO A 165 10.84 7.47 -10.40
CA PRO A 165 10.01 6.68 -11.29
C PRO A 165 10.18 7.13 -12.75
N LEU A 166 10.02 6.17 -13.68
CA LEU A 166 10.11 6.42 -15.13
C LEU A 166 8.94 7.26 -15.64
N VAL A 167 7.78 7.13 -14.99
CA VAL A 167 6.55 7.85 -15.34
C VAL A 167 5.77 8.18 -14.06
N HIS A 168 4.99 9.25 -14.11
CA HIS A 168 4.00 9.58 -13.08
C HIS A 168 2.77 8.71 -13.28
N ALA A 169 2.53 7.76 -12.41
CA ALA A 169 1.47 6.77 -12.53
C ALA A 169 0.44 6.83 -11.38
N ASP A 170 0.55 7.82 -10.49
CA ASP A 170 -0.35 7.97 -9.33
C ASP A 170 -1.78 8.32 -9.77
N LYS A 171 -2.75 7.79 -9.04
CA LYS A 171 -4.15 8.19 -9.12
C LYS A 171 -4.43 9.34 -8.14
N PRO A 172 -5.54 10.09 -8.33
CA PRO A 172 -5.98 11.11 -7.40
C PRO A 172 -6.12 10.63 -5.95
N PHE A 173 -5.99 11.54 -4.99
CA PHE A 173 -6.23 11.24 -3.58
C PHE A 173 -7.61 10.60 -3.37
N GLY A 174 -7.69 9.64 -2.46
CA GLY A 174 -8.90 8.89 -2.18
C GLY A 174 -9.16 7.72 -3.14
N GLU A 175 -8.42 7.59 -4.22
CA GLU A 175 -8.48 6.44 -5.12
C GLU A 175 -7.45 5.36 -4.75
N TRP A 176 -7.76 4.11 -5.04
CA TRP A 176 -6.87 2.99 -4.80
C TRP A 176 -5.81 2.90 -5.90
N ASN A 177 -4.55 3.03 -5.50
CA ASN A 177 -3.38 2.73 -6.31
C ASN A 177 -2.96 1.28 -6.10
N HIS A 178 -2.46 0.62 -7.13
CA HIS A 178 -2.01 -0.77 -7.09
C HIS A 178 -0.54 -0.87 -7.43
N PHE A 179 0.24 -1.41 -6.51
CA PHE A 179 1.63 -1.81 -6.76
C PHE A 179 1.73 -3.29 -7.12
N ARG A 180 2.62 -3.58 -8.07
CA ARG A 180 3.20 -4.88 -8.32
C ARG A 180 4.72 -4.73 -8.28
N ILE A 181 5.35 -5.37 -7.31
CA ILE A 181 6.78 -5.26 -7.01
C ILE A 181 7.40 -6.65 -7.15
N ILE A 182 8.40 -6.80 -8.01
CA ILE A 182 9.13 -8.05 -8.23
C ILE A 182 10.55 -7.83 -7.73
N MET A 183 10.98 -8.61 -6.73
CA MET A 183 12.31 -8.57 -6.16
C MET A 183 13.00 -9.91 -6.36
N LYS A 184 14.16 -9.89 -7.03
CA LYS A 184 15.00 -11.06 -7.27
C LYS A 184 16.48 -10.73 -7.00
N GLY A 185 17.09 -11.45 -6.04
CA GLY A 185 18.43 -11.14 -5.59
C GLY A 185 18.53 -9.69 -5.09
N ASP A 186 19.36 -8.89 -5.70
CA ASP A 186 19.53 -7.46 -5.42
C ASP A 186 18.80 -6.55 -6.41
N ARG A 187 17.91 -7.09 -7.25
CA ARG A 187 17.20 -6.34 -8.30
C ARG A 187 15.71 -6.23 -8.03
N VAL A 188 15.16 -5.09 -8.42
CA VAL A 188 13.72 -4.86 -8.29
C VAL A 188 13.13 -4.22 -9.55
N THR A 189 11.93 -4.70 -9.92
CA THR A 189 11.07 -4.10 -10.94
C THR A 189 9.74 -3.73 -10.30
N ILE A 190 9.27 -2.51 -10.56
CA ILE A 190 8.07 -1.97 -9.92
C ILE A 190 7.10 -1.45 -10.97
N TYR A 191 5.85 -1.88 -10.85
CA TYR A 191 4.71 -1.33 -11.58
C TYR A 191 3.78 -0.62 -10.61
N LEU A 192 3.34 0.57 -10.98
CA LEU A 192 2.28 1.32 -10.30
C LEU A 192 1.13 1.52 -11.27
N ASN A 193 -0.07 1.06 -10.89
CA ASN A 193 -1.26 1.14 -11.75
C ASN A 193 -1.02 0.57 -13.16
N GLN A 194 -0.32 -0.57 -13.24
CA GLN A 194 0.07 -1.30 -14.46
C GLN A 194 1.14 -0.57 -15.32
N GLN A 195 1.63 0.60 -14.91
CA GLN A 195 2.71 1.30 -15.59
C GLN A 195 4.05 0.93 -14.96
N LEU A 196 5.06 0.63 -15.77
CA LEU A 196 6.42 0.37 -15.32
C LEU A 196 7.02 1.68 -14.78
N VAL A 197 7.34 1.71 -13.49
CA VAL A 197 7.91 2.89 -12.82
C VAL A 197 9.37 2.68 -12.41
N VAL A 198 9.79 1.44 -12.17
CA VAL A 198 11.21 1.08 -11.98
C VAL A 198 11.50 -0.20 -12.76
N GLU A 199 12.54 -0.18 -13.58
CA GLU A 199 12.96 -1.30 -14.42
C GLU A 199 14.27 -1.89 -13.90
N ASP A 200 14.22 -3.13 -13.42
CA ASP A 200 15.38 -3.98 -13.05
C ASP A 200 16.51 -3.24 -12.32
N ALA A 201 16.14 -2.37 -11.38
CA ALA A 201 17.09 -1.54 -10.65
C ALA A 201 17.88 -2.35 -9.62
N VAL A 202 19.19 -2.13 -9.56
CA VAL A 202 20.06 -2.72 -8.53
C VAL A 202 19.87 -1.98 -7.21
N LEU A 203 19.59 -2.71 -6.15
CA LEU A 203 19.37 -2.16 -4.82
C LEU A 203 20.67 -1.86 -4.10
N VAL A 204 20.76 -0.66 -3.54
CA VAL A 204 21.93 -0.22 -2.78
C VAL A 204 21.65 -0.40 -1.28
N ASN A 205 22.58 -1.03 -0.56
CA ASN A 205 22.50 -1.08 0.89
C ASN A 205 22.63 0.34 1.47
N TYR A 206 21.51 0.91 1.82
CA TYR A 206 21.41 2.29 2.36
C TYR A 206 22.31 2.51 3.59
N TRP A 207 22.39 1.51 4.46
CA TRP A 207 23.11 1.59 5.72
C TRP A 207 24.63 1.52 5.56
N HIS A 208 25.08 0.92 4.45
CA HIS A 208 26.50 0.65 4.18
C HIS A 208 26.94 1.09 2.78
N LYS A 209 26.37 2.17 2.24
CA LYS A 209 26.67 2.69 0.89
C LYS A 209 28.17 2.86 0.63
N LYS A 210 28.89 3.44 1.59
CA LYS A 210 30.36 3.66 1.44
C LYS A 210 31.14 2.37 1.38
N ALA A 211 30.74 1.36 2.14
CA ALA A 211 31.38 0.05 2.16
C ALA A 211 30.94 -0.87 1.02
N LYS A 212 29.97 -0.45 0.20
CA LYS A 212 29.35 -1.25 -0.88
C LYS A 212 28.94 -2.65 -0.42
N LYS A 213 28.50 -2.77 0.83
CA LYS A 213 28.04 -4.03 1.39
C LYS A 213 26.75 -4.45 0.66
N PRO A 214 26.56 -5.72 0.30
CA PRO A 214 25.30 -6.18 -0.30
C PRO A 214 24.13 -5.98 0.66
N ILE A 215 22.91 -5.95 0.11
CA ILE A 215 21.69 -6.05 0.91
C ILE A 215 21.55 -7.45 1.50
N LEU A 216 20.70 -7.61 2.50
CA LEU A 216 20.35 -8.94 3.04
C LEU A 216 19.69 -9.80 1.96
N SER A 217 19.99 -11.11 1.97
CA SER A 217 19.34 -12.07 1.08
C SER A 217 17.87 -12.27 1.38
N GLU A 218 17.44 -12.03 2.62
CA GLU A 218 16.06 -12.07 3.06
C GLU A 218 15.79 -11.02 4.14
N GLY A 219 14.55 -10.63 4.31
CA GLY A 219 14.13 -9.65 5.33
C GLY A 219 12.64 -9.34 5.25
N PRO A 220 12.14 -8.52 6.17
CA PRO A 220 10.71 -8.23 6.26
C PRO A 220 10.25 -7.26 5.18
N ILE A 221 8.93 -7.23 4.98
CA ILE A 221 8.23 -6.13 4.34
C ILE A 221 7.77 -5.15 5.44
N GLN A 222 7.98 -3.83 5.20
CA GLN A 222 7.53 -2.82 6.14
C GLN A 222 6.68 -1.76 5.42
N LEU A 223 5.56 -1.41 6.04
CA LEU A 223 4.70 -0.30 5.60
C LEU A 223 5.07 0.93 6.45
N GLN A 224 5.59 1.95 5.80
CA GLN A 224 6.11 3.14 6.47
C GLN A 224 5.00 4.06 6.97
N THR A 225 5.25 4.71 8.11
CA THR A 225 4.52 5.85 8.63
C THR A 225 5.41 7.10 8.52
N HIS A 226 4.97 8.15 7.85
CA HIS A 226 5.79 9.37 7.72
C HIS A 226 4.96 10.66 7.60
N GLY A 227 3.64 10.56 7.68
CA GLY A 227 2.71 11.70 7.68
C GLY A 227 1.50 11.50 6.79
N GLY A 228 0.35 12.03 7.23
CA GLY A 228 -0.94 11.84 6.59
C GLY A 228 -1.51 10.42 6.77
N GLU A 229 -2.84 10.30 6.73
CA GLU A 229 -3.48 8.99 6.75
C GLU A 229 -3.15 8.21 5.48
N ILE A 230 -2.80 6.95 5.64
CA ILE A 230 -2.65 6.02 4.52
C ILE A 230 -3.42 4.74 4.82
N ARG A 231 -4.05 4.18 3.79
CA ARG A 231 -4.81 2.95 3.86
C ARG A 231 -4.24 1.91 2.92
N TRP A 232 -4.28 0.66 3.35
CA TRP A 232 -3.74 -0.48 2.63
C TRP A 232 -4.74 -1.62 2.60
N ARG A 233 -4.77 -2.36 1.49
CA ARG A 233 -5.56 -3.59 1.37
C ARG A 233 -4.95 -4.53 0.34
N ASN A 234 -5.45 -5.76 0.26
CA ASN A 234 -5.07 -6.72 -0.78
C ASN A 234 -3.54 -6.95 -0.84
N LEU A 235 -2.93 -7.14 0.34
CA LEU A 235 -1.50 -7.39 0.47
C LEU A 235 -1.21 -8.86 0.21
N TYR A 236 -0.75 -9.17 -0.98
CA TYR A 236 -0.48 -10.53 -1.45
C TYR A 236 0.99 -10.69 -1.84
N LEU A 237 1.61 -11.78 -1.41
CA LEU A 237 3.00 -12.09 -1.72
C LEU A 237 3.12 -13.50 -2.25
N LYS A 238 3.90 -13.66 -3.31
CA LYS A 238 4.32 -14.94 -3.87
C LYS A 238 5.83 -15.02 -3.77
N GLU A 239 6.35 -16.02 -3.05
CA GLU A 239 7.76 -16.33 -3.05
C GLU A 239 8.16 -16.88 -4.42
N LEU A 240 9.31 -16.46 -4.91
CA LEU A 240 9.85 -16.86 -6.21
C LEU A 240 11.01 -17.83 -5.98
N SER A 241 11.09 -18.83 -6.83
CA SER A 241 12.17 -19.83 -6.86
C SER A 241 13.28 -19.44 -7.83
#